data_1a8ad15840c6b05c6bb87dd211108e83
#
_entry.id   1a8ad15840c6b05c6bb87dd211108e83
#
_cell.length_a   1.000
_cell.length_b   1.000
_cell.length_c   1.000
_cell.angle_alpha   90.00
_cell.angle_beta   90.00
_cell.angle_gamma   90.00
#
_symmetry.space_group_name_H-M   'P 1'
#
loop_
_entity.id
_entity.type
_entity.pdbx_description
1 polymer ?
#
loop_
_entity_poly.entity_id
_entity_poly.type
_entity_poly.pdbx_seq_one_letter_code
_entity_poly.pdbx_strand_id
1 'polypeptide(L)' 'MTKKDEQLKLEIAKELGLYDKIREHGWKSLSPKETGRIGGILSRKKKSTQAG' A
#
# COMPACT_ATOMS: atom_id res chain seq x y z
N MET A 1 9.27 -9.01 -5.27
CA MET A 1 7.91 -8.50 -5.18
C MET A 1 7.19 -8.65 -6.48
N THR A 2 5.92 -8.99 -6.42
CA THR A 2 5.12 -9.18 -7.62
C THR A 2 4.44 -7.89 -8.03
N LYS A 3 4.08 -7.80 -9.30
CA LYS A 3 3.36 -6.63 -9.80
C LYS A 3 2.02 -6.44 -9.08
N LYS A 4 1.39 -7.55 -8.71
CA LYS A 4 0.12 -7.47 -7.99
C LYS A 4 0.27 -6.77 -6.65
N ASP A 5 1.35 -7.06 -5.94
CA ASP A 5 1.60 -6.43 -4.66
C ASP A 5 1.77 -4.93 -4.82
N GLU A 6 2.50 -4.52 -5.84
CA GLU A 6 2.71 -3.10 -6.08
C GLU A 6 1.40 -2.39 -6.40
N GLN A 7 0.56 -3.02 -7.21
CA GLN A 7 -0.73 -2.44 -7.54
C GLN A 7 -1.61 -2.30 -6.31
N LEU A 8 -1.63 -3.32 -5.48
CA LEU A 8 -2.41 -3.26 -4.24
C LEU A 8 -1.93 -2.15 -3.33
N LYS A 9 -0.61 -2.00 -3.23
CA LYS A 9 -0.04 -0.93 -2.42
C LYS A 9 -0.49 0.43 -2.93
N LEU A 10 -0.46 0.62 -4.23
CA LEU A 10 -0.86 1.89 -4.82
C LEU A 10 -2.34 2.16 -4.60
N GLU A 11 -3.16 1.14 -4.73
CA GLU A 11 -4.59 1.30 -4.47
C GLU A 11 -4.85 1.70 -3.03
N ILE A 12 -4.16 1.06 -2.11
CA ILE A 12 -4.29 1.39 -0.69
C ILE A 12 -3.83 2.81 -0.45
N ALA A 13 -2.73 3.20 -1.07
CA ALA A 13 -2.22 4.56 -0.93
C ALA A 13 -3.23 5.57 -1.42
N LYS A 14 -3.92 5.26 -2.50
CA LYS A 14 -4.96 6.15 -3.01
C LYS A 14 -6.08 6.32 -2.01
N GLU A 15 -6.49 5.23 -1.39
CA GLU A 15 -7.56 5.27 -0.39
C GLU A 15 -7.17 6.12 0.80
N LEU A 16 -5.90 6.06 1.18
CA LEU A 16 -5.39 6.81 2.32
C LEU A 16 -4.98 8.24 1.96
N GLY A 17 -5.03 8.57 0.68
CA GLY A 17 -4.62 9.89 0.24
C GLY A 17 -3.13 10.08 0.19
N LEU A 18 -2.37 9.01 0.10
CA LEU A 18 -0.92 9.06 0.07
C LEU A 18 -0.34 8.90 -1.33
N TYR A 19 -1.19 8.66 -2.29
CA TYR A 19 -0.73 8.37 -3.65
C TYR A 19 0.12 9.50 -4.22
N ASP A 20 -0.35 10.73 -4.09
CA ASP A 20 0.39 11.88 -4.61
C ASP A 20 1.76 11.99 -3.97
N LYS A 21 1.82 11.77 -2.67
CA LYS A 21 3.07 11.82 -1.94
C LYS A 21 4.06 10.81 -2.48
N ILE A 22 3.57 9.61 -2.73
CA ILE A 22 4.41 8.53 -3.24
C ILE A 22 4.90 8.84 -4.65
N ARG A 23 4.03 9.41 -5.46
CA ARG A 23 4.41 9.79 -6.83
C ARG A 23 5.49 10.85 -6.85
N GLU A 24 5.39 11.83 -5.98
CA GLU A 24 6.33 12.95 -5.99
C GLU A 24 7.64 12.62 -5.28
N HIS A 25 7.53 11.94 -4.15
CA HIS A 25 8.70 11.75 -3.29
C HIS A 25 9.10 10.29 -3.10
N GLY A 26 8.29 9.37 -3.59
CA GLY A 26 8.56 7.96 -3.45
C GLY A 26 8.12 7.40 -2.11
N TRP A 27 8.27 6.10 -1.98
CA TRP A 27 7.88 5.40 -0.76
C TRP A 27 8.66 5.86 0.46
N LYS A 28 9.85 6.39 0.23
CA LYS A 28 10.70 6.84 1.32
C LYS A 28 10.12 8.03 2.07
N SER A 29 9.23 8.77 1.44
CA SER A 29 8.64 9.95 2.06
C SER A 29 7.59 9.60 3.11
N LEU A 30 7.15 8.37 3.14
CA LEU A 30 6.12 7.94 4.06
C LEU A 30 6.69 7.71 5.45
N SER A 31 5.92 8.12 6.46
CA SER A 31 6.32 7.86 7.83
C SER A 31 6.09 6.40 8.19
N PRO A 32 6.73 5.92 9.26
CA PRO A 32 6.51 4.53 9.69
C PRO A 32 5.03 4.20 9.92
N LYS A 33 4.27 5.16 10.42
CA LYS A 33 2.85 4.96 10.65
C LYS A 33 2.10 4.73 9.35
N GLU A 34 2.41 5.55 8.35
CA GLU A 34 1.76 5.44 7.05
C GLU A 34 2.14 4.12 6.38
N THR A 35 3.42 3.79 6.43
CA THR A 35 3.88 2.54 5.86
C THR A 35 3.24 1.34 6.55
N GLY A 36 3.12 1.43 7.87
CA GLY A 36 2.48 0.38 8.65
C GLY A 36 1.02 0.20 8.27
N ARG A 37 0.31 1.30 8.03
CA ARG A 37 -1.08 1.23 7.63
C ARG A 37 -1.22 0.53 6.29
N ILE A 38 -0.40 0.94 5.34
CA ILE A 38 -0.43 0.32 4.02
C ILE A 38 -0.14 -1.18 4.14
N GLY A 39 0.87 -1.53 4.93
CA GLY A 39 1.22 -2.92 5.13
C GLY A 39 0.10 -3.73 5.77
N GLY A 40 -0.55 -3.14 6.78
CA GLY A 40 -1.65 -3.80 7.44
C GLY A 40 -2.82 -4.06 6.52
N ILE A 41 -3.21 -3.03 5.76
CA ILE A 41 -4.32 -3.17 4.82
C ILE A 41 -3.95 -4.15 3.71
N LEU A 42 -2.73 -4.07 3.24
CA LEU A 42 -2.26 -4.97 2.20
C LEU A 42 -2.34 -6.43 2.65
N SER A 43 -1.92 -6.67 3.87
CA SER A 43 -1.97 -8.02 4.44
C SER A 43 -3.40 -8.53 4.50
N ARG A 44 -4.34 -7.68 4.89
CA ARG A 44 -5.74 -8.05 4.96
C ARG A 44 -6.29 -8.36 3.57
N LYS A 45 -5.96 -7.52 2.60
CA LYS A 45 -6.44 -7.73 1.24
C LYS A 45 -5.88 -9.02 0.65
N LYS A 46 -4.62 -9.29 0.93
CA LYS A 46 -4.00 -10.51 0.45
C LYS A 46 -4.65 -11.75 1.04
N LYS A 47 -4.90 -11.71 2.33
CA LYS A 47 -5.56 -12.83 2.98
C LYS A 47 -6.93 -13.08 2.40
N SER A 48 -7.65 -12.01 2.16
CA SER A 48 -8.98 -12.11 1.58
C SER A 48 -8.93 -12.81 0.22
N THR A 49 -7.93 -12.45 -0.57
CA THR A 49 -7.79 -13.00 -1.91
C THR A 49 -7.38 -14.46 -1.88
N GLN A 50 -6.51 -14.78 -0.94
CA GLN A 50 -5.98 -16.14 -0.85
C GLN A 50 -6.93 -17.12 -0.18
N ALA A 51 -7.78 -16.60 0.67
CA ALA A 51 -8.72 -17.44 1.39
C ALA A 51 -9.72 -18.10 0.47
N GLY A 52 -9.89 -17.53 -0.70
CA GLY A 52 -10.78 -18.11 -1.69
C GLY A 52 -10.27 -19.44 -2.22
#